data_60ae51cc3c2f6361180413f8d44bf99e
#
_entry.id   60ae51cc3c2f6361180413f8d44bf99e
#
_cell.length_a   1.000
_cell.length_b   1.000
_cell.length_c   1.000
_cell.angle_alpha   90.00
_cell.angle_beta   90.00
_cell.angle_gamma   90.00
#
_symmetry.space_group_name_H-M   'P 1'
#
loop_
_entity.id
_entity.type
_entity.pdbx_description
1 polymer ?
#
loop_
_entity_poly.entity_id
_entity_poly.type
_entity_poly.pdbx_seq_one_letter_code
_entity_poly.pdbx_strand_id
1 'polypeptide(L)'
;MDKELSIKILTPTIDLLSSELKSAIYNLNQANIPALGAVNDFEHVQQLYDFCTYCYLAFKQEKLIAFVFVMDESSLYQSPNYQHFKLNYDSFLYIDRVAVSDLYQRKGIGAELYNHIYLKCIEANIPLCCEVNTLPRNEVSLNFHLKLNFKITEERPFGKKKVAMLIKE
;
A
#
# COMPACT_ATOMS: atom_id res chain seq x y z
N MET A 1 -30.41 4.65 1.76
CA MET A 1 -29.54 3.92 2.70
C MET A 1 -28.13 3.90 2.10
N ASP A 2 -27.20 4.62 2.71
CA ASP A 2 -25.79 4.51 2.33
C ASP A 2 -25.35 3.08 2.61
N LYS A 3 -25.08 2.31 1.56
CA LYS A 3 -24.51 0.96 1.72
C LYS A 3 -23.12 1.10 2.31
N GLU A 4 -22.94 0.43 3.42
CA GLU A 4 -21.76 0.45 4.28
C GLU A 4 -20.47 0.12 3.52
N LEU A 5 -19.37 0.76 3.89
CA LEU A 5 -18.02 0.40 3.46
C LEU A 5 -17.71 -1.00 4.00
N SER A 6 -17.26 -1.91 3.16
CA SER A 6 -16.78 -3.22 3.58
C SER A 6 -15.30 -3.38 3.26
N ILE A 7 -14.54 -3.93 4.21
CA ILE A 7 -13.11 -4.23 4.04
C ILE A 7 -12.94 -5.74 4.01
N LYS A 8 -12.27 -6.23 2.97
CA LYS A 8 -11.86 -7.62 2.83
C LYS A 8 -10.34 -7.70 2.85
N ILE A 9 -9.80 -8.68 3.56
CA ILE A 9 -8.37 -8.96 3.62
C ILE A 9 -8.13 -10.28 2.92
N LEU A 10 -7.29 -10.30 1.91
CA LEU A 10 -6.82 -11.50 1.24
C LEU A 10 -5.41 -11.83 1.72
N THR A 11 -5.16 -13.12 1.90
CA THR A 11 -3.84 -13.68 2.20
C THR A 11 -3.39 -14.50 0.98
N PRO A 12 -2.42 -14.03 0.19
CA PRO A 12 -2.07 -14.64 -1.11
C PRO A 12 -1.70 -16.12 -1.06
N THR A 13 -1.16 -16.60 0.07
CA THR A 13 -0.86 -18.03 0.26
C THR A 13 -2.10 -18.91 0.36
N ILE A 14 -3.28 -18.33 0.57
CA ILE A 14 -4.56 -19.02 0.76
C ILE A 14 -5.59 -18.60 -0.27
N ASP A 15 -5.65 -17.30 -0.55
CA ASP A 15 -6.68 -16.67 -1.38
C ASP A 15 -6.19 -16.43 -2.81
N LEU A 16 -6.91 -16.95 -3.79
CA LEU A 16 -6.64 -16.66 -5.20
C LEU A 16 -7.22 -15.29 -5.58
N LEU A 17 -6.48 -14.56 -6.39
CA LEU A 17 -6.94 -13.30 -6.96
C LEU A 17 -7.76 -13.58 -8.22
N SER A 18 -9.06 -13.30 -8.18
CA SER A 18 -9.94 -13.50 -9.35
C SER A 18 -9.58 -12.57 -10.51
N SER A 19 -9.98 -12.94 -11.72
CA SER A 19 -9.75 -12.10 -12.91
C SER A 19 -10.44 -10.74 -12.81
N GLU A 20 -11.62 -10.69 -12.20
CA GLU A 20 -12.37 -9.45 -11.95
C GLU A 20 -11.62 -8.55 -10.98
N LEU A 21 -11.07 -9.10 -9.89
CA LEU A 21 -10.28 -8.33 -8.92
C LEU A 21 -8.97 -7.85 -9.53
N LYS A 22 -8.27 -8.67 -10.32
CA LYS A 22 -7.06 -8.24 -11.05
C LYS A 22 -7.34 -7.03 -11.93
N SER A 23 -8.42 -7.10 -12.72
CA SER A 23 -8.84 -6.00 -13.57
C SER A 23 -9.20 -4.75 -12.78
N ALA A 24 -9.94 -4.89 -11.69
CA ALA A 24 -10.33 -3.77 -10.83
C ALA A 24 -9.10 -3.11 -10.17
N ILE A 25 -8.16 -3.90 -9.64
CA ILE A 25 -6.89 -3.42 -9.05
C ILE A 25 -6.05 -2.73 -10.12
N TYR A 26 -5.89 -3.33 -11.31
CA TYR A 26 -5.18 -2.73 -12.43
C TYR A 26 -5.73 -1.35 -12.77
N ASN A 27 -7.03 -1.25 -13.02
CA ASN A 27 -7.68 0.01 -13.38
C ASN A 27 -7.53 1.08 -12.29
N LEU A 28 -7.66 0.68 -11.02
CA LEU A 28 -7.52 1.59 -9.89
C LEU A 28 -6.07 2.06 -9.71
N ASN A 29 -5.08 1.19 -9.94
CA ASN A 29 -3.67 1.56 -9.94
C ASN A 29 -3.37 2.57 -11.05
N GLN A 30 -3.81 2.29 -12.29
CA GLN A 30 -3.55 3.16 -13.43
C GLN A 30 -4.20 4.55 -13.29
N ALA A 31 -5.36 4.63 -12.64
CA ALA A 31 -6.02 5.89 -12.33
C ALA A 31 -5.27 6.73 -11.27
N ASN A 32 -4.33 6.14 -10.53
CA ASN A 32 -3.52 6.81 -9.50
C ASN A 32 -2.08 7.12 -9.95
N ILE A 33 -1.75 6.96 -11.22
CA ILE A 33 -0.48 7.41 -11.81
C ILE A 33 -0.50 8.95 -11.90
N PRO A 34 0.62 9.65 -11.64
CA PRO A 34 1.99 9.19 -11.36
C PRO A 34 2.29 8.99 -9.86
N ALA A 35 1.35 9.20 -8.96
CA ALA A 35 1.54 9.02 -7.51
C ALA A 35 1.97 7.58 -7.19
N LEU A 36 1.37 6.60 -7.87
CA LEU A 36 1.83 5.21 -7.90
C LEU A 36 2.66 4.92 -9.14
N GLY A 37 3.55 3.95 -9.04
CA GLY A 37 4.19 3.34 -10.20
C GLY A 37 3.15 2.62 -11.05
N ALA A 38 3.28 2.75 -12.39
CA ALA A 38 2.44 2.01 -13.32
C ALA A 38 2.63 0.50 -13.17
N VAL A 39 1.57 -0.25 -13.39
CA VAL A 39 1.65 -1.70 -13.63
C VAL A 39 1.48 -1.95 -15.14
N ASN A 40 2.20 -2.94 -15.66
CA ASN A 40 2.25 -3.16 -17.12
C ASN A 40 0.96 -3.79 -17.63
N ASP A 41 0.46 -4.80 -16.91
CA ASP A 41 -0.68 -5.63 -17.27
C ASP A 41 -1.25 -6.36 -16.06
N PHE A 42 -2.20 -7.25 -16.27
CA PHE A 42 -2.83 -8.05 -15.21
C PHE A 42 -1.88 -9.09 -14.60
N GLU A 43 -0.89 -9.57 -15.37
CA GLU A 43 0.12 -10.49 -14.88
C GLU A 43 1.05 -9.79 -13.89
N HIS A 44 1.43 -8.55 -14.16
CA HIS A 44 2.21 -7.73 -13.23
C HIS A 44 1.43 -7.47 -11.91
N VAL A 45 0.10 -7.28 -11.98
CA VAL A 45 -0.74 -7.20 -10.77
C VAL A 45 -0.67 -8.51 -9.99
N GLN A 46 -0.74 -9.66 -10.66
CA GLN A 46 -0.63 -10.97 -10.01
C GLN A 46 0.73 -11.15 -9.34
N GLN A 47 1.83 -10.81 -10.02
CA GLN A 47 3.19 -10.91 -9.46
C GLN A 47 3.34 -10.05 -8.20
N LEU A 48 2.82 -8.83 -8.20
CA LEU A 48 2.83 -7.96 -7.02
C LEU A 48 1.98 -8.53 -5.88
N TYR A 49 0.81 -9.08 -6.22
CA TYR A 49 -0.05 -9.76 -5.24
C TYR A 49 0.66 -10.96 -4.60
N ASP A 50 1.37 -11.77 -5.39
CA ASP A 50 2.09 -12.95 -4.91
C ASP A 50 3.24 -12.62 -3.95
N PHE A 51 3.79 -11.39 -4.01
CA PHE A 51 4.75 -10.89 -3.04
C PHE A 51 4.12 -10.43 -1.72
N CYS A 52 2.81 -10.22 -1.69
CA CYS A 52 2.13 -9.69 -0.51
C CYS A 52 1.95 -10.76 0.58
N THR A 53 2.01 -10.31 1.82
CA THR A 53 1.52 -11.06 2.98
C THR A 53 0.02 -10.84 3.14
N TYR A 54 -0.43 -9.60 2.91
CA TYR A 54 -1.83 -9.21 2.95
C TYR A 54 -2.17 -8.29 1.78
N CYS A 55 -3.37 -8.46 1.24
CA CYS A 55 -4.00 -7.50 0.34
C CYS A 55 -5.31 -7.00 0.96
N TYR A 56 -5.37 -5.72 1.28
CA TYR A 56 -6.57 -5.08 1.81
C TYR A 56 -7.39 -4.50 0.68
N LEU A 57 -8.67 -4.81 0.66
CA LEU A 57 -9.62 -4.37 -0.37
C LEU A 57 -10.80 -3.67 0.29
N ALA A 58 -11.11 -2.46 -0.13
CA ALA A 58 -12.29 -1.73 0.32
C ALA A 58 -13.34 -1.68 -0.78
N PHE A 59 -14.57 -2.04 -0.43
CA PHE A 59 -15.71 -2.06 -1.35
C PHE A 59 -16.82 -1.13 -0.89
N LYS A 60 -17.49 -0.52 -1.86
CA LYS A 60 -18.78 0.12 -1.67
C LYS A 60 -19.74 -0.35 -2.77
N GLN A 61 -20.90 -0.89 -2.38
CA GLN A 61 -21.86 -1.49 -3.33
C GLN A 61 -21.22 -2.53 -4.25
N GLU A 62 -20.42 -3.44 -3.66
CA GLU A 62 -19.69 -4.50 -4.38
C GLU A 62 -18.60 -4.01 -5.36
N LYS A 63 -18.44 -2.69 -5.51
CA LYS A 63 -17.38 -2.10 -6.34
C LYS A 63 -16.13 -1.89 -5.51
N LEU A 64 -14.98 -2.34 -6.01
CA LEU A 64 -13.67 -2.04 -5.43
C LEU A 64 -13.40 -0.52 -5.54
N ILE A 65 -13.17 0.13 -4.40
CA ILE A 65 -12.91 1.56 -4.33
C ILE A 65 -11.53 1.91 -3.78
N ALA A 66 -10.87 0.97 -3.12
CA ALA A 66 -9.48 1.12 -2.67
C ALA A 66 -8.82 -0.24 -2.48
N PHE A 67 -7.49 -0.28 -2.61
CA PHE A 67 -6.68 -1.43 -2.23
C PHE A 67 -5.35 -1.01 -1.62
N VAL A 68 -4.76 -1.91 -0.82
CA VAL A 68 -3.41 -1.77 -0.26
C VAL A 68 -2.69 -3.10 -0.38
N PHE A 69 -1.48 -3.08 -0.92
CA PHE A 69 -0.56 -4.22 -0.95
C PHE A 69 0.43 -4.10 0.20
N VAL A 70 0.49 -5.14 1.04
CA VAL A 70 1.30 -5.18 2.26
C VAL A 70 2.20 -6.41 2.23
N MET A 71 3.47 -6.21 2.50
CA MET A 71 4.51 -7.23 2.56
C MET A 71 5.15 -7.25 3.94
N ASP A 72 5.55 -8.42 4.42
CA ASP A 72 6.39 -8.56 5.60
C ASP A 72 7.86 -8.83 5.23
N GLU A 73 8.72 -9.05 6.21
CA GLU A 73 10.15 -9.32 6.04
C GLU A 73 10.45 -10.61 5.27
N SER A 74 9.49 -11.53 5.16
CA SER A 74 9.68 -12.81 4.44
C SER A 74 9.50 -12.68 2.93
N SER A 75 8.94 -11.57 2.44
CA SER A 75 8.68 -11.37 1.02
C SER A 75 9.96 -11.43 0.18
N LEU A 76 9.83 -11.97 -1.03
CA LEU A 76 10.90 -12.01 -2.04
C LEU A 76 10.91 -10.75 -2.93
N TYR A 77 10.18 -9.72 -2.56
CA TYR A 77 10.09 -8.48 -3.32
C TYR A 77 11.44 -7.78 -3.45
N GLN A 78 11.79 -7.34 -4.65
CA GLN A 78 13.13 -6.83 -4.97
C GLN A 78 13.19 -5.29 -5.10
N SER A 79 12.14 -4.57 -4.73
CA SER A 79 12.20 -3.11 -4.72
C SER A 79 13.33 -2.62 -3.81
N PRO A 80 14.20 -1.68 -4.26
CA PRO A 80 15.25 -1.10 -3.44
C PRO A 80 14.72 -0.46 -2.14
N ASN A 81 13.52 0.10 -2.17
CA ASN A 81 12.88 0.69 -0.98
C ASN A 81 12.48 -0.38 0.03
N TYR A 82 11.84 -1.47 -0.41
CA TYR A 82 11.54 -2.61 0.44
C TYR A 82 12.83 -3.23 1.02
N GLN A 83 13.85 -3.44 0.20
CA GLN A 83 15.11 -4.02 0.63
C GLN A 83 15.82 -3.15 1.69
N HIS A 84 15.68 -1.84 1.62
CA HIS A 84 16.19 -0.93 2.65
C HIS A 84 15.58 -1.26 4.03
N PHE A 85 14.27 -1.44 4.12
CA PHE A 85 13.62 -1.81 5.38
C PHE A 85 14.05 -3.20 5.85
N LYS A 86 14.14 -4.17 4.92
CA LYS A 86 14.59 -5.53 5.21
C LYS A 86 16.01 -5.61 5.77
N LEU A 87 16.87 -4.67 5.41
CA LEU A 87 18.24 -4.58 5.94
C LEU A 87 18.30 -3.91 7.33
N ASN A 88 17.29 -3.12 7.69
CA ASN A 88 17.32 -2.30 8.91
C ASN A 88 16.38 -2.81 10.01
N TYR A 89 15.43 -3.70 9.70
CA TYR A 89 14.45 -4.23 10.64
C TYR A 89 14.33 -5.75 10.50
N ASP A 90 14.34 -6.45 11.63
CA ASP A 90 14.19 -7.92 11.67
C ASP A 90 12.77 -8.35 11.31
N SER A 91 11.77 -7.56 11.72
CA SER A 91 10.36 -7.76 11.41
C SER A 91 9.66 -6.43 11.21
N PHE A 92 8.79 -6.35 10.21
CA PHE A 92 8.03 -5.16 9.84
C PHE A 92 6.86 -5.51 8.92
N LEU A 93 5.89 -4.60 8.78
CA LEU A 93 5.00 -4.57 7.63
C LEU A 93 5.37 -3.40 6.73
N TYR A 94 5.37 -3.63 5.43
CA TYR A 94 5.69 -2.65 4.41
C TYR A 94 4.52 -2.46 3.47
N ILE A 95 4.08 -1.21 3.30
CA ILE A 95 3.06 -0.85 2.32
C ILE A 95 3.76 -0.48 1.01
N ASP A 96 3.60 -1.34 -0.01
CA ASP A 96 4.15 -1.09 -1.35
C ASP A 96 3.32 -0.05 -2.10
N ARG A 97 2.00 -0.18 -2.04
CA ARG A 97 1.09 0.73 -2.71
C ARG A 97 -0.27 0.79 -2.06
N VAL A 98 -0.86 1.97 -2.12
CA VAL A 98 -2.25 2.25 -1.77
C VAL A 98 -2.89 3.05 -2.89
N ALA A 99 -4.05 2.63 -3.36
CA ALA A 99 -4.85 3.36 -4.32
C ALA A 99 -6.27 3.53 -3.79
N VAL A 100 -6.80 4.73 -3.93
CA VAL A 100 -8.19 5.06 -3.60
C VAL A 100 -8.82 5.71 -4.83
N SER A 101 -10.01 5.27 -5.22
CA SER A 101 -10.77 5.88 -6.31
C SER A 101 -11.01 7.36 -6.05
N ASP A 102 -10.83 8.20 -7.07
CA ASP A 102 -10.97 9.66 -6.98
C ASP A 102 -12.29 10.11 -6.36
N LEU A 103 -13.38 9.38 -6.65
CA LEU A 103 -14.71 9.63 -6.08
C LEU A 103 -14.77 9.44 -4.55
N TYR A 104 -13.80 8.73 -3.99
CA TYR A 104 -13.75 8.33 -2.59
C TYR A 104 -12.52 8.83 -1.85
N GLN A 105 -11.63 9.57 -2.51
CA GLN A 105 -10.50 10.23 -1.86
C GLN A 105 -10.97 11.28 -0.85
N ARG A 106 -10.15 11.55 0.17
CA ARG A 106 -10.42 12.52 1.26
C ARG A 106 -11.67 12.23 2.08
N LYS A 107 -12.19 10.99 2.04
CA LYS A 107 -13.31 10.51 2.83
C LYS A 107 -12.91 9.53 3.95
N GLY A 108 -11.62 9.51 4.31
CA GLY A 108 -11.10 8.69 5.40
C GLY A 108 -10.79 7.23 5.05
N ILE A 109 -11.10 6.75 3.84
CA ILE A 109 -10.94 5.33 3.45
C ILE A 109 -9.49 4.88 3.56
N GLY A 110 -8.54 5.68 3.07
CA GLY A 110 -7.11 5.36 3.19
C GLY A 110 -6.67 5.26 4.66
N ALA A 111 -7.11 6.20 5.50
CA ALA A 111 -6.80 6.17 6.93
C ALA A 111 -7.40 4.95 7.63
N GLU A 112 -8.61 4.53 7.27
CA GLU A 112 -9.27 3.34 7.83
C GLU A 112 -8.49 2.07 7.45
N LEU A 113 -8.07 1.91 6.19
CA LEU A 113 -7.23 0.80 5.75
C LEU A 113 -5.90 0.76 6.48
N TYR A 114 -5.22 1.91 6.61
CA TYR A 114 -3.95 2.02 7.36
C TYR A 114 -4.11 1.68 8.84
N ASN A 115 -5.22 2.05 9.46
CA ASN A 115 -5.50 1.69 10.85
C ASN A 115 -5.67 0.18 11.02
N HIS A 116 -6.37 -0.50 10.11
CA HIS A 116 -6.48 -1.96 10.12
C HIS A 116 -5.13 -2.66 9.98
N ILE A 117 -4.24 -2.15 9.12
CA ILE A 117 -2.88 -2.68 8.96
C ILE A 117 -2.06 -2.42 10.22
N TYR A 118 -2.14 -1.21 10.76
CA TYR A 118 -1.36 -0.81 11.94
C TYR A 118 -1.75 -1.57 13.20
N LEU A 119 -3.01 -1.99 13.35
CA LEU A 119 -3.42 -2.88 14.46
C LEU A 119 -2.62 -4.19 14.46
N LYS A 120 -2.33 -4.78 13.29
CA LYS A 120 -1.45 -5.95 13.20
C LYS A 120 -0.02 -5.65 13.63
N CYS A 121 0.49 -4.47 13.32
CA CYS A 121 1.81 -4.02 13.76
C CYS A 121 1.86 -3.89 15.30
N ILE A 122 0.83 -3.32 15.91
CA ILE A 122 0.72 -3.21 17.37
C ILE A 122 0.70 -4.60 18.02
N GLU A 123 -0.14 -5.51 17.52
CA GLU A 123 -0.25 -6.88 18.04
C GLU A 123 1.07 -7.64 17.96
N ALA A 124 1.85 -7.45 16.90
CA ALA A 124 3.14 -8.10 16.69
C ALA A 124 4.32 -7.31 17.26
N ASN A 125 4.11 -6.09 17.74
CA ASN A 125 5.16 -5.15 18.19
C ASN A 125 6.24 -4.91 17.13
N ILE A 126 5.81 -4.58 15.91
CA ILE A 126 6.67 -4.30 14.74
C ILE A 126 6.29 -2.96 14.10
N PRO A 127 7.22 -2.29 13.38
CA PRO A 127 6.91 -1.04 12.70
C PRO A 127 6.11 -1.27 11.41
N LEU A 128 5.34 -0.26 11.02
CA LEU A 128 4.74 -0.11 9.70
C LEU A 128 5.62 0.82 8.86
N CYS A 129 6.04 0.36 7.71
CA CYS A 129 7.01 1.03 6.84
C CYS A 129 6.39 1.35 5.47
N CYS A 130 6.82 2.46 4.89
CA CYS A 130 6.49 2.82 3.50
C CYS A 130 7.46 3.88 2.98
N GLU A 131 7.34 4.28 1.70
CA GLU A 131 8.02 5.43 1.15
C GLU A 131 7.05 6.35 0.41
N VAL A 132 7.43 7.61 0.30
CA VAL A 132 6.69 8.65 -0.46
C VAL A 132 7.66 9.47 -1.29
N ASN A 133 7.30 9.75 -2.54
CA ASN A 133 8.12 10.58 -3.43
C ASN A 133 8.33 11.99 -2.86
N THR A 134 9.59 12.42 -2.80
CA THR A 134 10.00 13.80 -2.48
C THR A 134 10.55 14.53 -3.69
N LEU A 135 10.91 13.81 -4.76
CA LEU A 135 11.26 14.37 -6.07
C LEU A 135 10.74 13.45 -7.19
N PRO A 136 9.73 13.83 -7.98
CA PRO A 136 8.85 14.98 -7.75
C PRO A 136 8.07 14.82 -6.44
N ARG A 137 7.81 15.94 -5.75
CA ARG A 137 7.23 15.92 -4.41
C ARG A 137 5.74 15.56 -4.44
N ASN A 138 5.37 14.51 -3.72
CA ASN A 138 3.99 14.13 -3.48
C ASN A 138 3.51 14.67 -2.12
N GLU A 139 3.16 15.96 -2.11
CA GLU A 139 2.75 16.66 -0.88
C GLU A 139 1.50 16.05 -0.23
N VAL A 140 0.54 15.62 -1.05
CA VAL A 140 -0.70 15.01 -0.56
C VAL A 140 -0.41 13.73 0.22
N SER A 141 0.43 12.86 -0.33
CA SER A 141 0.81 11.60 0.32
C SER A 141 1.69 11.83 1.55
N LEU A 142 2.65 12.76 1.49
CA LEU A 142 3.48 13.12 2.65
C LEU A 142 2.61 13.60 3.82
N ASN A 143 1.72 14.55 3.57
CA ASN A 143 0.81 15.08 4.60
C ASN A 143 -0.14 14.01 5.15
N PHE A 144 -0.62 13.09 4.30
CA PHE A 144 -1.45 11.98 4.72
C PHE A 144 -0.71 11.10 5.73
N HIS A 145 0.52 10.69 5.43
CA HIS A 145 1.30 9.83 6.31
C HIS A 145 1.71 10.54 7.62
N LEU A 146 2.12 11.81 7.54
CA LEU A 146 2.47 12.59 8.73
C LEU A 146 1.27 12.76 9.68
N LYS A 147 0.05 12.96 9.14
CA LYS A 147 -1.19 13.00 9.94
C LYS A 147 -1.52 11.66 10.60
N LEU A 148 -1.07 10.54 10.03
CA LEU A 148 -1.19 9.21 10.62
C LEU A 148 -0.04 8.88 11.58
N ASN A 149 0.77 9.86 11.96
CA ASN A 149 1.92 9.74 12.89
C ASN A 149 3.08 8.90 12.33
N PHE A 150 3.23 8.80 11.02
CA PHE A 150 4.48 8.32 10.44
C PHE A 150 5.59 9.35 10.64
N LYS A 151 6.81 8.87 10.82
CA LYS A 151 8.03 9.69 10.93
C LYS A 151 8.90 9.44 9.72
N ILE A 152 9.46 10.50 9.13
CA ILE A 152 10.49 10.39 8.08
C ILE A 152 11.81 10.03 8.76
N THR A 153 12.41 8.92 8.37
CA THR A 153 13.72 8.49 8.88
C THR A 153 14.88 9.00 8.04
N GLU A 154 14.71 9.01 6.73
CA GLU A 154 15.70 9.54 5.78
C GLU A 154 15.06 9.81 4.41
N GLU A 155 15.80 10.51 3.55
CA GLU A 155 15.51 10.66 2.13
C GLU A 155 16.55 9.88 1.32
N ARG A 156 16.08 9.13 0.31
CA ARG A 156 16.94 8.27 -0.51
C ARG A 156 16.71 8.51 -2.01
N PRO A 157 17.75 8.36 -2.85
CA PRO A 157 17.55 8.34 -4.29
C PRO A 157 16.82 7.05 -4.71
N PHE A 158 15.97 7.16 -5.72
CA PHE A 158 15.27 6.04 -6.36
C PHE A 158 15.25 6.28 -7.87
N GLY A 159 16.29 5.81 -8.58
CA GLY A 159 16.53 6.16 -9.97
C GLY A 159 16.71 7.67 -10.14
N LYS A 160 15.88 8.29 -10.98
CA LYS A 160 15.84 9.76 -11.17
C LYS A 160 14.97 10.48 -10.13
N LYS A 161 14.34 9.74 -9.24
CA LYS A 161 13.47 10.25 -8.18
C LYS A 161 14.18 10.28 -6.84
N LYS A 162 13.52 10.88 -5.85
CA LYS A 162 13.86 10.76 -4.43
C LYS A 162 12.62 10.36 -3.65
N VAL A 163 12.82 9.60 -2.59
CA VAL A 163 11.77 9.13 -1.70
C VAL A 163 12.13 9.41 -0.24
N ALA A 164 11.15 9.81 0.55
CA ALA A 164 11.25 9.76 2.00
C ALA A 164 10.89 8.34 2.46
N MET A 165 11.72 7.78 3.33
CA MET A 165 11.46 6.52 4.02
C MET A 165 10.71 6.86 5.30
N LEU A 166 9.56 6.25 5.51
CA LEU A 166 8.67 6.54 6.63
C LEU A 166 8.41 5.30 7.47
N ILE A 167 8.35 5.51 8.78
CA ILE A 167 7.98 4.47 9.75
C ILE A 167 6.91 4.98 10.71
N LYS A 168 6.09 4.05 11.19
CA LYS A 168 5.18 4.22 12.32
C LYS A 168 5.39 3.06 13.29
N GLU A 169 5.82 3.41 14.51
CA GLU A 169 6.02 2.49 15.64
C GLU A 169 4.81 2.47 16.56
#